data_4690fb4aa485321be574ac9a8db6e917
#
_entry.id   4690fb4aa485321be574ac9a8db6e917
#
_cell.length_a   1.000
_cell.length_b   1.000
_cell.length_c   1.000
_cell.angle_alpha   90.00
_cell.angle_beta   90.00
_cell.angle_gamma   90.00
#
_symmetry.space_group_name_H-M   'P 1'
#
loop_
_entity.id
_entity.type
_entity.pdbx_description
1 polymer ?
#
loop_
_entity_poly.entity_id
_entity_poly.type
_entity_poly.pdbx_seq_one_letter_code
_entity_poly.pdbx_strand_id
1 'polypeptide(L)'
;MGPWRAEGDYTGYGRRKILVGEFVKSILKFVAVAAAALLLAGCSLTEKAGAAVVVGTERMSSSELAAEYQSVLDALPADSQGLGSPTQVNRTILQSYVYSVIVNAIGVEYGVVATDAQVAAERATLEKNYGKDGLLEVAAQGAIAPSAIDRTLRTSLTYRYVAEKLVPGGTTEEQDAAIGPKLIEFAKKLGVEIAPRYGQWNAENIVVEDLADGLSVSQDALLAAQG
;
A
#
# COMPACT_ATOMS: atom_id res chain seq x y z
N MET A 1 -21.66 -93.40 43.30
CA MET A 1 -22.27 -92.96 42.07
C MET A 1 -22.12 -91.49 41.96
N GLY A 2 -21.58 -91.02 40.92
CA GLY A 2 -20.71 -89.87 40.67
C GLY A 2 -21.13 -88.45 41.02
N PRO A 3 -20.12 -87.60 41.17
CA PRO A 3 -20.31 -86.24 41.55
C PRO A 3 -20.42 -85.36 40.31
N TRP A 4 -21.21 -84.34 40.40
CA TRP A 4 -21.18 -83.22 39.46
C TRP A 4 -20.39 -82.04 40.06
N ARG A 5 -19.21 -81.73 39.47
CA ARG A 5 -18.53 -80.48 39.62
C ARG A 5 -19.10 -79.51 38.59
N ALA A 6 -19.44 -78.30 39.05
CA ALA A 6 -19.67 -77.21 38.19
C ALA A 6 -18.60 -76.14 38.55
N GLU A 7 -17.56 -76.07 37.70
CA GLU A 7 -16.64 -74.91 37.66
C GLU A 7 -17.26 -73.80 36.79
N GLY A 8 -17.66 -72.73 37.39
CA GLY A 8 -18.06 -71.53 36.71
C GLY A 8 -16.89 -70.54 36.61
N ASP A 9 -16.36 -70.46 35.44
CA ASP A 9 -15.25 -69.57 35.10
C ASP A 9 -15.79 -68.15 34.91
N TYR A 10 -15.50 -67.22 35.82
CA TYR A 10 -15.79 -65.77 35.70
C TYR A 10 -14.54 -65.04 35.27
N THR A 11 -14.19 -65.07 33.97
CA THR A 11 -13.18 -64.19 33.39
C THR A 11 -13.80 -63.39 32.27
N GLY A 12 -14.10 -62.14 32.49
CA GLY A 12 -14.64 -61.26 31.46
C GLY A 12 -14.81 -59.80 31.83
N TYR A 13 -13.95 -59.25 32.68
CA TYR A 13 -13.90 -57.81 32.82
C TYR A 13 -12.80 -57.23 31.91
N GLY A 14 -13.09 -57.25 30.63
CA GLY A 14 -12.29 -56.54 29.61
C GLY A 14 -12.37 -55.04 29.84
N ARG A 15 -11.27 -54.47 30.28
CA ARG A 15 -11.07 -53.03 30.52
C ARG A 15 -11.25 -52.26 29.19
N ARG A 16 -12.38 -51.58 29.05
CA ARG A 16 -12.53 -50.50 28.02
C ARG A 16 -11.74 -49.28 28.42
N LYS A 17 -10.39 -49.31 28.34
CA LYS A 17 -9.49 -48.16 28.59
C LYS A 17 -8.96 -47.53 27.30
N ILE A 18 -9.41 -47.93 26.11
CA ILE A 18 -8.75 -47.53 24.85
C ILE A 18 -9.46 -46.36 24.15
N LEU A 19 -10.70 -46.00 24.50
CA LEU A 19 -11.43 -44.99 23.74
C LEU A 19 -11.30 -43.56 24.25
N VAL A 20 -10.89 -43.33 25.50
CA VAL A 20 -10.77 -42.00 26.06
C VAL A 20 -9.49 -41.32 25.59
N GLY A 21 -8.38 -42.02 25.37
CA GLY A 21 -7.11 -41.47 24.95
C GLY A 21 -7.10 -40.95 23.51
N GLU A 22 -7.81 -41.61 22.61
CA GLU A 22 -7.90 -41.19 21.20
C GLU A 22 -8.84 -39.99 21.01
N PHE A 23 -9.92 -39.91 21.81
CA PHE A 23 -10.84 -38.79 21.78
C PHE A 23 -10.20 -37.50 22.29
N VAL A 24 -9.41 -37.59 23.36
CA VAL A 24 -8.67 -36.44 23.92
C VAL A 24 -7.59 -35.95 22.95
N LYS A 25 -6.86 -36.85 22.28
CA LYS A 25 -5.86 -36.47 21.25
C LYS A 25 -6.47 -35.82 20.02
N SER A 26 -7.70 -36.23 19.66
CA SER A 26 -8.43 -35.61 18.53
C SER A 26 -8.89 -34.20 18.88
N ILE A 27 -9.44 -34.00 20.07
CA ILE A 27 -9.88 -32.67 20.55
C ILE A 27 -8.67 -31.72 20.66
N LEU A 28 -7.52 -32.18 21.16
CA LEU A 28 -6.31 -31.35 21.24
C LEU A 28 -5.82 -30.88 19.86
N LYS A 29 -5.94 -31.71 18.83
CA LYS A 29 -5.57 -31.36 17.44
C LYS A 29 -6.51 -30.30 16.86
N PHE A 30 -7.83 -30.38 17.12
CA PHE A 30 -8.78 -29.36 16.66
C PHE A 30 -8.64 -28.03 17.37
N VAL A 31 -8.31 -28.02 18.66
CA VAL A 31 -8.06 -26.79 19.43
C VAL A 31 -6.77 -26.11 18.95
N ALA A 32 -5.72 -26.86 18.64
CA ALA A 32 -4.47 -26.31 18.11
C ALA A 32 -4.63 -25.67 16.71
N VAL A 33 -5.48 -26.27 15.84
CA VAL A 33 -5.76 -25.73 14.51
C VAL A 33 -6.63 -24.47 14.60
N ALA A 34 -7.61 -24.43 15.52
CA ALA A 34 -8.44 -23.24 15.74
C ALA A 34 -7.65 -22.08 16.33
N ALA A 35 -6.69 -22.33 17.23
CA ALA A 35 -5.82 -21.29 17.78
C ALA A 35 -4.86 -20.71 16.72
N ALA A 36 -4.35 -21.55 15.80
CA ALA A 36 -3.51 -21.08 14.70
C ALA A 36 -4.29 -20.22 13.68
N ALA A 37 -5.56 -20.54 13.43
CA ALA A 37 -6.43 -19.74 12.55
C ALA A 37 -6.76 -18.36 13.14
N LEU A 38 -6.90 -18.25 14.46
CA LEU A 38 -7.14 -16.97 15.16
C LEU A 38 -5.89 -16.07 15.15
N LEU A 39 -4.69 -16.62 15.14
CA LEU A 39 -3.44 -15.85 15.04
C LEU A 39 -3.24 -15.27 13.63
N LEU A 40 -3.73 -15.93 12.58
CA LEU A 40 -3.67 -15.43 11.21
C LEU A 40 -4.69 -14.31 10.94
N ALA A 41 -5.83 -14.31 11.62
CA ALA A 41 -6.82 -13.23 11.50
C ALA A 41 -6.41 -11.94 12.24
N GLY A 42 -5.53 -12.01 13.22
CA GLY A 42 -5.02 -10.86 13.97
C GLY A 42 -4.01 -9.99 13.21
N CYS A 43 -3.30 -10.54 12.22
CA CYS A 43 -2.27 -9.80 11.49
C CYS A 43 -2.84 -8.71 10.56
N SER A 44 -4.05 -8.89 10.01
CA SER A 44 -4.61 -7.92 9.07
C SER A 44 -5.06 -6.60 9.71
N LEU A 45 -5.36 -6.58 11.02
CA LEU A 45 -5.75 -5.36 11.74
C LEU A 45 -4.53 -4.52 12.19
N THR A 46 -3.39 -5.17 12.47
CA THR A 46 -2.15 -4.48 12.84
C THR A 46 -1.42 -3.88 11.64
N GLU A 47 -1.57 -4.45 10.45
CA GLU A 47 -0.93 -3.93 9.24
C GLU A 47 -1.50 -2.57 8.80
N LYS A 48 -2.77 -2.28 9.09
CA LYS A 48 -3.40 -0.98 8.78
C LYS A 48 -3.22 0.07 9.88
N ALA A 49 -2.86 -0.34 11.10
CA ALA A 49 -2.66 0.60 12.20
C ALA A 49 -1.49 1.55 11.91
N GLY A 50 -1.75 2.86 11.91
CA GLY A 50 -0.75 3.90 11.66
C GLY A 50 -0.35 4.08 10.19
N ALA A 51 -0.98 3.40 9.23
CA ALA A 51 -0.79 3.66 7.82
C ALA A 51 -1.44 5.00 7.41
N ALA A 52 -0.75 5.77 6.58
CA ALA A 52 -1.34 6.91 5.86
C ALA A 52 -2.03 6.43 4.57
N VAL A 53 -1.45 5.44 3.92
CA VAL A 53 -2.00 4.79 2.73
C VAL A 53 -1.57 3.32 2.68
N VAL A 54 -2.46 2.49 2.12
CA VAL A 54 -2.19 1.09 1.75
C VAL A 54 -2.59 0.90 0.30
N VAL A 55 -1.72 0.24 -0.49
CA VAL A 55 -1.95 -0.06 -1.91
C VAL A 55 -1.56 -1.52 -2.15
N GLY A 56 -2.52 -2.42 -2.21
CA GLY A 56 -2.25 -3.86 -2.24
C GLY A 56 -1.52 -4.30 -0.98
N THR A 57 -0.28 -4.76 -1.12
CA THR A 57 0.62 -5.15 -0.02
C THR A 57 1.58 -4.03 0.41
N GLU A 58 1.69 -2.96 -0.37
CA GLU A 58 2.56 -1.83 -0.09
C GLU A 58 1.87 -0.82 0.83
N ARG A 59 2.65 -0.16 1.69
CA ARG A 59 2.12 0.85 2.62
C ARG A 59 3.10 1.98 2.85
N MET A 60 2.58 3.17 3.11
CA MET A 60 3.30 4.27 3.73
C MET A 60 2.67 4.55 5.09
N SER A 61 3.45 4.56 6.15
CA SER A 61 2.98 4.94 7.48
C SER A 61 2.79 6.45 7.59
N SER A 62 2.04 6.88 8.60
CA SER A 62 1.89 8.31 8.89
C SER A 62 3.18 8.99 9.34
N SER A 63 4.08 8.22 9.95
CA SER A 63 5.42 8.72 10.31
C SER A 63 6.32 8.92 9.09
N GLU A 64 6.27 8.01 8.12
CA GLU A 64 6.98 8.16 6.84
C GLU A 64 6.46 9.36 6.05
N LEU A 65 5.13 9.50 5.96
CA LEU A 65 4.52 10.68 5.33
C LEU A 65 4.96 11.99 6.00
N ALA A 66 4.96 12.04 7.34
CA ALA A 66 5.40 13.20 8.08
C ALA A 66 6.90 13.50 7.85
N ALA A 67 7.74 12.48 7.76
CA ALA A 67 9.16 12.63 7.46
C ALA A 67 9.39 13.11 6.03
N GLU A 68 8.67 12.58 5.03
CA GLU A 68 8.73 13.07 3.65
C GLU A 68 8.25 14.52 3.57
N TYR A 69 7.12 14.87 4.23
CA TYR A 69 6.62 16.22 4.28
C TYR A 69 7.67 17.21 4.86
N GLN A 70 8.25 16.88 6.01
CA GLN A 70 9.27 17.73 6.62
C GLN A 70 10.50 17.86 5.71
N SER A 71 10.96 16.76 5.10
CA SER A 71 12.09 16.75 4.18
C SER A 71 11.86 17.58 2.91
N VAL A 72 10.61 17.66 2.45
CA VAL A 72 10.21 18.57 1.36
C VAL A 72 10.37 20.02 1.80
N LEU A 73 9.87 20.38 3.00
CA LEU A 73 9.99 21.76 3.51
C LEU A 73 11.44 22.18 3.72
N ASP A 74 12.27 21.28 4.24
CA ASP A 74 13.70 21.55 4.48
C ASP A 74 14.51 21.74 3.18
N ALA A 75 14.03 21.18 2.07
CA ALA A 75 14.67 21.29 0.76
C ALA A 75 14.15 22.46 -0.08
N LEU A 76 13.10 23.15 0.36
CA LEU A 76 12.60 24.35 -0.34
C LEU A 76 13.54 25.54 -0.18
N PRO A 77 13.74 26.33 -1.24
CA PRO A 77 14.44 27.62 -1.12
C PRO A 77 13.78 28.55 -0.09
N ALA A 78 14.58 29.30 0.64
CA ALA A 78 14.10 30.19 1.70
C ALA A 78 13.13 31.28 1.21
N ASP A 79 13.19 31.64 -0.07
CA ASP A 79 12.33 32.62 -0.74
C ASP A 79 11.15 31.98 -1.49
N SER A 80 10.94 30.65 -1.37
CA SER A 80 9.82 29.98 -2.01
C SER A 80 8.47 30.46 -1.45
N GLN A 81 7.46 30.60 -2.32
CA GLN A 81 6.10 30.98 -1.91
C GLN A 81 5.34 29.85 -1.16
N GLY A 82 6.01 28.74 -0.90
CA GLY A 82 5.43 27.55 -0.27
C GLY A 82 4.59 26.70 -1.24
N LEU A 83 4.20 25.52 -0.78
CA LEU A 83 3.51 24.50 -1.61
C LEU A 83 2.00 24.46 -1.35
N GLY A 84 1.45 25.45 -0.69
CA GLY A 84 0.06 25.46 -0.24
C GLY A 84 -0.11 24.93 1.20
N SER A 85 -1.31 24.46 1.55
CA SER A 85 -1.57 23.98 2.91
C SER A 85 -0.87 22.63 3.19
N PRO A 86 -0.53 22.35 4.46
CA PRO A 86 0.02 21.05 4.85
C PRO A 86 -0.81 19.86 4.36
N THR A 87 -2.14 20.02 4.33
CA THR A 87 -3.06 18.98 3.83
C THR A 87 -2.87 18.73 2.33
N GLN A 88 -2.71 19.79 1.52
CA GLN A 88 -2.47 19.66 0.08
C GLN A 88 -1.12 18.98 -0.20
N VAL A 89 -0.06 19.37 0.50
CA VAL A 89 1.27 18.78 0.33
C VAL A 89 1.23 17.29 0.70
N ASN A 90 0.63 16.93 1.84
CA ASN A 90 0.48 15.54 2.25
C ASN A 90 -0.30 14.71 1.20
N ARG A 91 -1.35 15.26 0.60
CA ARG A 91 -2.09 14.58 -0.48
C ARG A 91 -1.24 14.37 -1.72
N THR A 92 -0.46 15.39 -2.12
CA THR A 92 0.46 15.28 -3.26
C THR A 92 1.50 14.18 -3.04
N ILE A 93 2.07 14.09 -1.85
CA ILE A 93 3.02 13.01 -1.47
C ILE A 93 2.33 11.65 -1.54
N LEU A 94 1.14 11.52 -0.93
CA LEU A 94 0.38 10.27 -0.95
C LEU A 94 -0.02 9.84 -2.36
N GLN A 95 -0.49 10.79 -3.18
CA GLN A 95 -0.83 10.52 -4.58
C GLN A 95 0.38 10.05 -5.39
N SER A 96 1.52 10.71 -5.22
CA SER A 96 2.78 10.29 -5.85
C SER A 96 3.19 8.88 -5.42
N TYR A 97 3.04 8.55 -4.14
CA TYR A 97 3.31 7.20 -3.63
C TYR A 97 2.36 6.16 -4.26
N VAL A 98 1.04 6.40 -4.20
CA VAL A 98 0.03 5.50 -4.80
C VAL A 98 0.32 5.27 -6.29
N TYR A 99 0.56 6.35 -7.02
CA TYR A 99 0.89 6.30 -8.44
C TYR A 99 2.14 5.47 -8.71
N SER A 100 3.17 5.60 -7.87
CA SER A 100 4.40 4.83 -8.01
C SER A 100 4.17 3.32 -7.86
N VAL A 101 3.34 2.91 -6.90
CA VAL A 101 3.00 1.49 -6.69
C VAL A 101 2.19 0.95 -7.87
N ILE A 102 1.22 1.70 -8.37
CA ILE A 102 0.38 1.30 -9.52
C ILE A 102 1.26 1.14 -10.77
N VAL A 103 2.08 2.13 -11.11
CA VAL A 103 2.95 2.08 -12.30
C VAL A 103 3.97 0.96 -12.20
N ASN A 104 4.54 0.73 -11.01
CA ASN A 104 5.46 -0.39 -10.79
C ASN A 104 4.75 -1.74 -11.01
N ALA A 105 3.53 -1.91 -10.51
CA ALA A 105 2.75 -3.13 -10.71
C ALA A 105 2.44 -3.39 -12.20
N ILE A 106 2.10 -2.35 -12.95
CA ILE A 106 1.94 -2.43 -14.42
C ILE A 106 3.27 -2.82 -15.05
N GLY A 107 4.36 -2.16 -14.68
CA GLY A 107 5.71 -2.45 -15.20
C GLY A 107 6.12 -3.91 -14.96
N VAL A 108 5.81 -4.48 -13.80
CA VAL A 108 6.04 -5.90 -13.49
C VAL A 108 5.23 -6.79 -14.42
N GLU A 109 3.95 -6.51 -14.64
CA GLU A 109 3.08 -7.31 -15.53
C GLU A 109 3.58 -7.29 -16.98
N TYR A 110 4.08 -6.16 -17.46
CA TYR A 110 4.63 -6.03 -18.83
C TYR A 110 6.12 -6.37 -18.94
N GLY A 111 6.81 -6.66 -17.84
CA GLY A 111 8.23 -7.00 -17.79
C GLY A 111 9.16 -5.84 -18.15
N VAL A 112 8.79 -4.61 -17.80
CA VAL A 112 9.49 -3.37 -18.20
C VAL A 112 9.76 -2.41 -17.04
N VAL A 113 9.95 -2.91 -15.82
CA VAL A 113 10.32 -2.07 -14.67
C VAL A 113 11.71 -1.49 -14.86
N ALA A 114 11.87 -0.18 -14.61
CA ALA A 114 13.16 0.48 -14.67
C ALA A 114 14.13 -0.09 -13.62
N THR A 115 15.34 -0.42 -14.03
CA THR A 115 16.41 -0.94 -13.17
C THR A 115 17.09 0.15 -12.36
N ASP A 116 17.77 -0.23 -11.27
CA ASP A 116 18.53 0.74 -10.45
C ASP A 116 19.61 1.47 -11.28
N ALA A 117 20.24 0.79 -12.22
CA ALA A 117 21.22 1.41 -13.10
C ALA A 117 20.61 2.48 -14.02
N GLN A 118 19.39 2.25 -14.51
CA GLN A 118 18.68 3.24 -15.34
C GLN A 118 18.25 4.45 -14.50
N VAL A 119 17.75 4.21 -13.28
CA VAL A 119 17.39 5.30 -12.34
C VAL A 119 18.63 6.13 -11.98
N ALA A 120 19.76 5.49 -11.66
CA ALA A 120 21.00 6.20 -11.35
C ALA A 120 21.53 7.01 -12.55
N ALA A 121 21.42 6.49 -13.78
CA ALA A 121 21.80 7.22 -14.98
C ALA A 121 20.92 8.43 -15.24
N GLU A 122 19.59 8.30 -15.06
CA GLU A 122 18.65 9.41 -15.18
C GLU A 122 18.92 10.48 -14.12
N ARG A 123 19.13 10.07 -12.85
CA ARG A 123 19.50 10.97 -11.78
C ARG A 123 20.78 11.75 -12.07
N ALA A 124 21.83 11.06 -12.53
CA ALA A 124 23.09 11.70 -12.90
C ALA A 124 22.92 12.73 -14.04
N THR A 125 22.02 12.45 -14.98
CA THR A 125 21.66 13.39 -16.05
C THR A 125 20.99 14.64 -15.50
N LEU A 126 20.05 14.49 -14.58
CA LEU A 126 19.38 15.64 -13.93
C LEU A 126 20.34 16.42 -13.04
N GLU A 127 21.19 15.75 -12.27
CA GLU A 127 22.22 16.42 -11.44
C GLU A 127 23.25 17.19 -12.30
N LYS A 128 23.55 16.69 -13.51
CA LYS A 128 24.38 17.42 -14.46
C LYS A 128 23.71 18.70 -14.99
N ASN A 129 22.40 18.65 -15.19
CA ASN A 129 21.64 19.75 -15.78
C ASN A 129 21.29 20.84 -14.75
N TYR A 130 20.94 20.46 -13.53
CA TYR A 130 20.43 21.34 -12.49
C TYR A 130 21.44 21.57 -11.34
N GLY A 131 22.51 20.77 -11.25
CA GLY A 131 23.31 20.64 -10.03
C GLY A 131 22.60 19.76 -9.01
N LYS A 132 23.35 19.27 -8.01
CA LYS A 132 22.76 18.43 -6.94
C LYS A 132 21.72 19.19 -6.12
N ASP A 133 22.06 20.39 -5.69
CA ASP A 133 21.16 21.22 -4.88
C ASP A 133 19.95 21.68 -5.68
N GLY A 134 20.15 22.09 -6.94
CA GLY A 134 19.06 22.49 -7.84
C GLY A 134 18.09 21.33 -8.14
N LEU A 135 18.57 20.08 -8.22
CA LEU A 135 17.68 18.92 -8.33
C LEU A 135 16.81 18.75 -7.08
N LEU A 136 17.37 18.95 -5.88
CA LEU A 136 16.61 18.86 -4.63
C LEU A 136 15.56 19.97 -4.55
N GLU A 137 15.91 21.20 -4.93
CA GLU A 137 14.98 22.34 -4.96
C GLU A 137 13.82 22.12 -5.93
N VAL A 138 14.12 21.69 -7.16
CA VAL A 138 13.08 21.39 -8.16
C VAL A 138 12.18 20.25 -7.72
N ALA A 139 12.74 19.20 -7.11
CA ALA A 139 11.96 18.10 -6.55
C ALA A 139 11.05 18.59 -5.41
N ALA A 140 11.59 19.40 -4.49
CA ALA A 140 10.82 19.94 -3.38
C ALA A 140 9.66 20.85 -3.85
N GLN A 141 9.86 21.66 -4.89
CA GLN A 141 8.80 22.47 -5.52
C GLN A 141 7.65 21.60 -6.07
N GLY A 142 7.93 20.36 -6.46
CA GLY A 142 6.93 19.36 -6.84
C GLY A 142 6.41 18.52 -5.67
N ALA A 143 6.66 18.90 -4.42
CA ALA A 143 6.36 18.10 -3.21
C ALA A 143 7.00 16.70 -3.23
N ILE A 144 8.17 16.55 -3.86
CA ILE A 144 8.95 15.32 -3.89
C ILE A 144 10.08 15.43 -2.87
N ALA A 145 10.02 14.61 -1.82
CA ALA A 145 11.08 14.53 -0.83
C ALA A 145 12.40 14.05 -1.46
N PRO A 146 13.57 14.52 -0.99
CA PRO A 146 14.89 14.02 -1.44
C PRO A 146 15.00 12.50 -1.44
N SER A 147 14.42 11.82 -0.45
CA SER A 147 14.34 10.34 -0.35
C SER A 147 13.44 9.70 -1.39
N ALA A 148 12.49 10.44 -1.95
CA ALA A 148 11.52 9.96 -2.93
C ALA A 148 11.96 10.18 -4.39
N ILE A 149 13.06 10.90 -4.64
CA ILE A 149 13.53 11.21 -6.00
C ILE A 149 13.74 9.93 -6.82
N ASP A 150 14.45 8.92 -6.30
CA ASP A 150 14.72 7.69 -7.04
C ASP A 150 13.44 6.89 -7.31
N ARG A 151 12.48 6.88 -6.35
CA ARG A 151 11.15 6.29 -6.56
C ARG A 151 10.42 7.01 -7.71
N THR A 152 10.44 8.34 -7.72
CA THR A 152 9.79 9.15 -8.76
C THR A 152 10.44 8.94 -10.13
N LEU A 153 11.76 8.90 -10.19
CA LEU A 153 12.49 8.60 -11.45
C LEU A 153 12.18 7.20 -11.96
N ARG A 154 12.17 6.19 -11.07
CA ARG A 154 11.77 4.83 -11.43
C ARG A 154 10.36 4.79 -12.00
N THR A 155 9.43 5.48 -11.36
CA THR A 155 8.04 5.59 -11.82
C THR A 155 7.96 6.20 -13.20
N SER A 156 8.62 7.31 -13.45
CA SER A 156 8.63 8.00 -14.74
C SER A 156 9.25 7.14 -15.85
N LEU A 157 10.38 6.49 -15.58
CA LEU A 157 11.02 5.58 -16.52
C LEU A 157 10.13 4.37 -16.82
N THR A 158 9.58 3.73 -15.80
CA THR A 158 8.70 2.56 -15.97
C THR A 158 7.45 2.94 -16.75
N TYR A 159 6.84 4.11 -16.47
CA TYR A 159 5.70 4.63 -17.22
C TYR A 159 6.04 4.72 -18.72
N ARG A 160 7.16 5.36 -19.09
CA ARG A 160 7.61 5.49 -20.48
C ARG A 160 7.81 4.13 -21.13
N TYR A 161 8.40 3.16 -20.41
CA TYR A 161 8.63 1.82 -20.95
C TYR A 161 7.33 1.04 -21.15
N VAL A 162 6.36 1.18 -20.24
CA VAL A 162 5.03 0.60 -20.42
C VAL A 162 4.32 1.23 -21.61
N ALA A 163 4.34 2.57 -21.71
CA ALA A 163 3.72 3.30 -22.79
C ALA A 163 4.29 2.88 -24.15
N GLU A 164 5.60 2.81 -24.29
CA GLU A 164 6.28 2.31 -25.48
C GLU A 164 5.97 0.84 -25.79
N LYS A 165 5.80 0.00 -24.74
CA LYS A 165 5.40 -1.40 -24.90
C LYS A 165 3.97 -1.55 -25.41
N LEU A 166 3.06 -0.66 -24.98
CA LEU A 166 1.65 -0.66 -25.41
C LEU A 166 1.49 -0.11 -26.82
N VAL A 167 2.20 0.98 -27.14
CA VAL A 167 2.11 1.68 -28.45
C VAL A 167 3.52 2.01 -28.93
N PRO A 168 4.23 1.03 -29.53
CA PRO A 168 5.59 1.23 -30.02
C PRO A 168 5.68 2.33 -31.07
N GLY A 169 6.53 3.34 -30.82
CA GLY A 169 6.72 4.48 -31.72
C GLY A 169 5.51 5.43 -31.82
N GLY A 170 4.53 5.29 -30.95
CA GLY A 170 3.36 6.17 -30.89
C GLY A 170 3.71 7.57 -30.37
N THR A 171 2.82 8.52 -30.65
CA THR A 171 2.90 9.85 -30.04
C THR A 171 2.63 9.77 -28.53
N THR A 172 3.01 10.82 -27.78
CA THR A 172 2.74 10.89 -26.33
C THR A 172 1.24 10.76 -26.04
N GLU A 173 0.38 11.39 -26.85
CA GLU A 173 -1.07 11.34 -26.70
C GLU A 173 -1.62 9.91 -26.89
N GLU A 174 -1.11 9.18 -27.89
CA GLU A 174 -1.51 7.80 -28.15
C GLU A 174 -1.04 6.88 -27.02
N GLN A 175 0.17 7.08 -26.53
CA GLN A 175 0.74 6.32 -25.41
C GLN A 175 0.00 6.58 -24.12
N ASP A 176 -0.31 7.85 -23.79
CA ASP A 176 -1.07 8.23 -22.61
C ASP A 176 -2.51 7.71 -22.66
N ALA A 177 -3.13 7.75 -23.85
CA ALA A 177 -4.47 7.18 -24.05
C ALA A 177 -4.49 5.65 -23.84
N ALA A 178 -3.40 4.96 -24.18
CA ALA A 178 -3.28 3.51 -23.98
C ALA A 178 -3.01 3.11 -22.52
N ILE A 179 -2.21 3.90 -21.79
CA ILE A 179 -1.83 3.58 -20.41
C ILE A 179 -2.89 4.02 -19.40
N GLY A 180 -3.66 5.06 -19.66
CA GLY A 180 -4.69 5.60 -18.77
C GLY A 180 -5.66 4.52 -18.26
N PRO A 181 -6.32 3.73 -19.13
CA PRO A 181 -7.20 2.64 -18.72
C PRO A 181 -6.49 1.59 -17.85
N LYS A 182 -5.20 1.34 -18.08
CA LYS A 182 -4.39 0.41 -17.27
C LYS A 182 -4.13 0.93 -15.87
N LEU A 183 -3.90 2.21 -15.71
CA LEU A 183 -3.77 2.84 -14.39
C LEU A 183 -5.04 2.63 -13.56
N ILE A 184 -6.22 2.87 -14.15
CA ILE A 184 -7.53 2.68 -13.50
C ILE A 184 -7.75 1.20 -13.15
N GLU A 185 -7.48 0.28 -14.09
CA GLU A 185 -7.60 -1.16 -13.90
C GLU A 185 -6.75 -1.63 -12.71
N PHE A 186 -5.47 -1.24 -12.69
CA PHE A 186 -4.55 -1.64 -11.63
C PHE A 186 -4.84 -0.97 -10.29
N ALA A 187 -5.27 0.29 -10.27
CA ALA A 187 -5.73 0.96 -9.06
C ALA A 187 -6.89 0.20 -8.41
N LYS A 188 -7.85 -0.27 -9.20
CA LYS A 188 -8.99 -1.08 -8.73
C LYS A 188 -8.56 -2.49 -8.30
N LYS A 189 -7.65 -3.14 -9.06
CA LYS A 189 -7.13 -4.48 -8.78
C LYS A 189 -6.32 -4.53 -7.48
N LEU A 190 -5.47 -3.56 -7.24
CA LEU A 190 -4.63 -3.48 -6.04
C LEU A 190 -5.45 -3.11 -4.81
N GLY A 191 -6.45 -2.26 -4.96
CA GLY A 191 -7.15 -1.61 -3.86
C GLY A 191 -6.28 -0.54 -3.21
N VAL A 192 -6.82 0.66 -3.08
CA VAL A 192 -6.15 1.79 -2.45
C VAL A 192 -6.98 2.26 -1.27
N GLU A 193 -6.38 2.31 -0.09
CA GLU A 193 -7.01 2.78 1.15
C GLU A 193 -6.21 3.95 1.70
N ILE A 194 -6.81 5.13 1.78
CA ILE A 194 -6.22 6.34 2.38
C ILE A 194 -6.78 6.50 3.80
N ALA A 195 -5.93 6.84 4.77
CA ALA A 195 -6.43 7.19 6.09
C ALA A 195 -7.33 8.44 5.99
N PRO A 196 -8.55 8.44 6.55
CA PRO A 196 -9.58 9.48 6.31
C PRO A 196 -9.10 10.91 6.57
N ARG A 197 -8.20 11.12 7.53
CA ARG A 197 -7.63 12.44 7.83
C ARG A 197 -6.83 13.08 6.68
N TYR A 198 -6.46 12.30 5.65
CA TYR A 198 -5.72 12.79 4.49
C TYR A 198 -6.60 12.91 3.24
N GLY A 199 -7.83 12.38 3.27
CA GLY A 199 -8.75 12.39 2.14
C GLY A 199 -9.28 11.00 1.78
N GLN A 200 -9.79 10.88 0.57
CA GLN A 200 -10.28 9.63 -0.01
C GLN A 200 -9.65 9.40 -1.39
N TRP A 201 -9.53 8.13 -1.75
CA TRP A 201 -9.01 7.75 -3.06
C TRP A 201 -10.14 7.70 -4.09
N ASN A 202 -9.95 8.40 -5.21
CA ASN A 202 -10.79 8.28 -6.39
C ASN A 202 -10.03 7.48 -7.46
N ALA A 203 -10.42 6.21 -7.65
CA ALA A 203 -9.76 5.31 -8.59
C ALA A 203 -10.04 5.65 -10.07
N GLU A 204 -11.10 6.41 -10.38
CA GLU A 204 -11.45 6.78 -11.75
C GLU A 204 -10.60 7.95 -12.25
N ASN A 205 -10.28 8.87 -11.35
CA ASN A 205 -9.45 10.02 -11.65
C ASN A 205 -7.98 9.84 -11.22
N ILE A 206 -7.64 8.71 -10.56
CA ILE A 206 -6.30 8.42 -10.03
C ILE A 206 -5.82 9.56 -9.11
N VAL A 207 -6.66 10.01 -8.17
CA VAL A 207 -6.39 11.18 -7.33
C VAL A 207 -6.83 10.95 -5.88
N VAL A 208 -6.11 11.61 -4.96
CA VAL A 208 -6.53 11.75 -3.55
C VAL A 208 -7.35 13.02 -3.42
N GLU A 209 -8.65 12.87 -3.21
CA GLU A 209 -9.61 13.96 -3.07
C GLU A 209 -9.84 14.32 -1.61
N ASP A 210 -10.44 15.51 -1.38
CA ASP A 210 -11.02 15.84 -0.09
C ASP A 210 -12.13 14.82 0.25
N LEU A 211 -12.26 14.52 1.55
CA LEU A 211 -13.50 13.88 1.99
C LEU A 211 -14.65 14.83 1.64
N ALA A 212 -15.64 14.32 0.95
CA ALA A 212 -16.88 15.04 0.69
C ALA A 212 -17.72 15.15 1.99
N ASP A 213 -17.15 15.78 2.99
CA ASP A 213 -17.76 15.93 4.31
C ASP A 213 -18.53 17.24 4.37
N GLY A 214 -19.83 17.13 4.57
CA GLY A 214 -20.63 18.24 5.09
C GLY A 214 -20.21 18.71 6.50
N LEU A 215 -19.03 18.31 7.01
CA LEU A 215 -18.47 18.68 8.31
C LEU A 215 -17.35 19.74 8.18
N SER A 216 -16.76 19.94 7.01
CA SER A 216 -15.88 21.07 6.72
C SER A 216 -16.71 22.20 6.10
N VAL A 217 -17.50 22.89 6.92
CA VAL A 217 -18.02 24.19 6.51
C VAL A 217 -16.80 25.09 6.35
N SER A 218 -16.48 25.49 5.12
CA SER A 218 -15.39 26.43 4.86
C SER A 218 -15.62 27.68 5.70
N GLN A 219 -14.55 28.28 6.24
CA GLN A 219 -14.65 29.49 7.04
C GLN A 219 -15.42 30.60 6.28
N ASP A 220 -15.32 30.60 4.95
CA ASP A 220 -16.06 31.50 4.07
C ASP A 220 -17.57 31.23 4.06
N ALA A 221 -18.00 29.96 4.15
CA ALA A 221 -19.41 29.62 4.26
C ALA A 221 -20.00 29.95 5.65
N LEU A 222 -19.18 29.88 6.70
CA LEU A 222 -19.57 30.35 8.04
C LEU A 222 -19.70 31.88 8.10
N LEU A 223 -18.83 32.62 7.42
CA LEU A 223 -18.91 34.09 7.33
C LEU A 223 -20.10 34.54 6.49
N ALA A 224 -20.41 33.85 5.40
CA ALA A 224 -21.57 34.12 4.57
C ALA A 224 -22.92 33.82 5.26
N ALA A 225 -22.97 32.93 6.25
CA ALA A 225 -24.17 32.62 7.02
C ALA A 225 -24.45 33.61 8.17
N GLN A 226 -23.52 34.54 8.46
CA GLN A 226 -23.62 35.53 9.54
C GLN A 226 -23.95 36.95 9.04
N GLY A 227 -24.11 37.16 7.74
CA GLY A 227 -24.49 38.42 7.09
C GLY A 227 -25.90 38.36 6.54
#